data_4693aa252a0518361aa1af814d3d9d05
#
_entry.id   4693aa252a0518361aa1af814d3d9d05
#
_cell.length_a   1.000
_cell.length_b   1.000
_cell.length_c   1.000
_cell.angle_alpha   90.00
_cell.angle_beta   90.00
_cell.angle_gamma   90.00
#
_symmetry.space_group_name_H-M   'P 1'
#
loop_
_entity.id
_entity.type
_entity.pdbx_description
1 polymer ?
#
loop_
_entity_poly.entity_id
_entity_poly.type
_entity_poly.pdbx_seq_one_letter_code
_entity_poly.pdbx_strand_id
1 'polypeptide(L)'
;MILLVGDRPFDLRPTKIVAVARNYKAHAEEMNVDLPKEPSLFLKPPSSLLANGGEVLLHQSSARIDHEVELAVVMKSRAKRITTEYVKENVLGYTILVDITARDIQAEAKKSGMPWTVAKGYDTFAPIGPRIVPVDEIDEKNLDIWLKINGVYKQRGNTNQMIFTVEEIVSHISHIMTLEPLDVIATGTPSGVGPMHDGDTIEAGIENIGTLRFKAARIH
;
A
#
# COMPACT_ATOMS: atom_id res chain seq x y z
N MET A 1 -9.11 -13.66 -1.59
CA MET A 1 -7.65 -13.90 -1.78
C MET A 1 -7.11 -14.59 -0.55
N ILE A 2 -6.29 -15.63 -0.69
CA ILE A 2 -5.76 -16.36 0.47
C ILE A 2 -4.40 -15.80 0.87
N LEU A 3 -4.29 -15.33 2.10
CA LEU A 3 -3.06 -14.99 2.80
C LEU A 3 -2.86 -15.96 3.97
N LEU A 4 -1.80 -15.78 4.75
CA LEU A 4 -1.60 -16.48 6.02
C LEU A 4 -1.81 -15.53 7.19
N VAL A 5 -2.46 -16.00 8.27
CA VAL A 5 -2.42 -15.39 9.60
C VAL A 5 -1.76 -16.41 10.53
N GLY A 6 -0.54 -16.12 10.99
CA GLY A 6 0.36 -17.17 11.47
C GLY A 6 0.58 -18.20 10.36
N ASP A 7 0.31 -19.49 10.65
CA ASP A 7 0.41 -20.60 9.68
C ASP A 7 -0.95 -21.02 9.08
N ARG A 8 -2.02 -20.25 9.33
CA ARG A 8 -3.37 -20.62 8.89
C ARG A 8 -3.78 -19.83 7.65
N PRO A 9 -4.33 -20.50 6.61
CA PRO A 9 -4.92 -19.83 5.47
C PRO A 9 -6.06 -18.90 5.91
N PHE A 10 -6.07 -17.69 5.37
CA PHE A 10 -7.04 -16.64 5.68
C PHE A 10 -7.56 -16.01 4.39
N ASP A 11 -8.88 -15.97 4.21
CA ASP A 11 -9.51 -15.41 3.00
C ASP A 11 -9.76 -13.90 3.17
N LEU A 12 -8.84 -13.11 2.63
CA LEU A 12 -8.93 -11.65 2.63
C LEU A 12 -9.90 -11.18 1.54
N ARG A 13 -10.99 -10.53 1.94
CA ARG A 13 -12.01 -9.96 1.04
C ARG A 13 -12.41 -8.56 1.52
N PRO A 14 -11.60 -7.54 1.26
CA PRO A 14 -11.92 -6.18 1.66
C PRO A 14 -13.11 -5.64 0.88
N THR A 15 -13.87 -4.74 1.49
CA THR A 15 -14.89 -3.95 0.77
C THR A 15 -14.24 -2.80 0.01
N LYS A 16 -13.09 -2.33 0.49
CA LYS A 16 -12.27 -1.27 -0.13
C LYS A 16 -10.82 -1.36 0.31
N ILE A 17 -9.94 -0.73 -0.48
CA ILE A 17 -8.56 -0.44 -0.12
C ILE A 17 -8.45 1.08 -0.06
N VAL A 18 -8.15 1.62 1.13
CA VAL A 18 -7.90 3.04 1.33
C VAL A 18 -6.39 3.27 1.35
N ALA A 19 -5.89 4.21 0.59
CA ALA A 19 -4.46 4.50 0.51
C ALA A 19 -4.17 5.95 0.88
N VAL A 20 -3.00 6.17 1.47
CA VAL A 20 -2.53 7.48 1.94
C VAL A 20 -1.42 7.99 1.03
N ALA A 21 -1.63 9.15 0.43
CA ALA A 21 -0.60 9.78 -0.37
C ALA A 21 0.38 10.56 0.52
N ARG A 22 1.70 10.47 0.18
CA ARG A 22 2.75 11.34 0.75
C ARG A 22 2.91 11.23 2.27
N ASN A 23 3.00 10.03 2.79
CA ASN A 23 3.15 9.82 4.23
C ASN A 23 4.62 9.64 4.69
N TYR A 24 5.60 9.83 3.84
CA TYR A 24 7.02 9.82 4.17
C TYR A 24 7.67 11.14 3.79
N LYS A 25 8.41 11.75 4.75
CA LYS A 25 9.04 13.06 4.55
C LYS A 25 9.98 13.06 3.33
N ALA A 26 10.88 12.09 3.23
CA ALA A 26 11.82 11.98 2.12
C ALA A 26 11.11 11.79 0.76
N HIS A 27 9.97 11.10 0.74
CA HIS A 27 9.16 10.95 -0.48
C HIS A 27 8.46 12.26 -0.86
N ALA A 28 7.97 13.04 0.10
CA ALA A 28 7.40 14.37 -0.17
C ALA A 28 8.47 15.33 -0.74
N GLU A 29 9.69 15.30 -0.19
CA GLU A 29 10.84 16.06 -0.68
C GLU A 29 11.24 15.64 -2.11
N GLU A 30 11.31 14.32 -2.40
CA GLU A 30 11.58 13.77 -3.74
C GLU A 30 10.56 14.27 -4.78
N MET A 31 9.30 14.37 -4.38
CA MET A 31 8.20 14.87 -5.23
C MET A 31 8.11 16.41 -5.28
N ASN A 32 8.98 17.12 -4.56
CA ASN A 32 9.01 18.60 -4.44
C ASN A 32 7.62 19.19 -4.08
N VAL A 33 7.01 18.64 -3.04
CA VAL A 33 5.69 19.06 -2.52
C VAL A 33 5.76 19.32 -1.02
N ASP A 34 4.92 20.24 -0.55
CA ASP A 34 4.78 20.55 0.88
C ASP A 34 4.29 19.33 1.67
N LEU A 35 4.73 19.24 2.94
CA LEU A 35 4.23 18.23 3.86
C LEU A 35 2.73 18.41 4.10
N PRO A 36 1.93 17.35 4.00
CA PRO A 36 0.49 17.45 4.22
C PRO A 36 0.19 17.76 5.70
N LYS A 37 -0.87 18.56 5.93
CA LYS A 37 -1.36 18.84 7.30
C LYS A 37 -2.26 17.74 7.84
N GLU A 38 -2.84 16.93 6.95
CA GLU A 38 -3.71 15.79 7.25
C GLU A 38 -3.51 14.70 6.18
N PRO A 39 -3.85 13.43 6.48
CA PRO A 39 -3.74 12.35 5.51
C PRO A 39 -4.56 12.60 4.25
N SER A 40 -3.90 12.62 3.09
CA SER A 40 -4.57 12.70 1.79
C SER A 40 -4.95 11.32 1.32
N LEU A 41 -6.24 11.05 1.10
CA LEU A 41 -6.77 9.73 0.83
C LEU A 41 -7.14 9.54 -0.64
N PHE A 42 -6.96 8.30 -1.11
CA PHE A 42 -7.56 7.80 -2.34
C PHE A 42 -7.95 6.32 -2.17
N LEU A 43 -8.71 5.79 -3.10
CA LEU A 43 -9.18 4.40 -3.07
C LEU A 43 -8.58 3.59 -4.20
N LYS A 44 -8.32 2.31 -3.91
CA LYS A 44 -8.10 1.27 -4.92
C LYS A 44 -9.25 0.25 -4.82
N PRO A 45 -9.79 -0.22 -5.96
CA PRO A 45 -10.84 -1.24 -5.91
C PRO A 45 -10.29 -2.59 -5.43
N PRO A 46 -11.08 -3.43 -4.75
CA PRO A 46 -10.65 -4.77 -4.35
C PRO A 46 -10.22 -5.66 -5.52
N SER A 47 -10.72 -5.41 -6.74
CA SER A 47 -10.30 -6.10 -7.97
C SER A 47 -8.83 -5.84 -8.34
N SER A 48 -8.21 -4.79 -7.80
CA SER A 48 -6.78 -4.52 -8.01
C SER A 48 -5.86 -5.45 -7.21
N LEU A 49 -6.38 -6.23 -6.25
CA LEU A 49 -5.57 -7.13 -5.44
C LEU A 49 -4.89 -8.22 -6.29
N LEU A 50 -3.60 -8.45 -5.99
CA LEU A 50 -2.79 -9.50 -6.59
C LEU A 50 -2.11 -10.32 -5.48
N ALA A 51 -2.22 -11.64 -5.55
CA ALA A 51 -1.56 -12.53 -4.59
C ALA A 51 -0.04 -12.60 -4.81
N ASN A 52 0.67 -12.98 -3.75
CA ASN A 52 2.09 -13.32 -3.82
C ASN A 52 2.36 -14.37 -4.91
N GLY A 53 3.38 -14.14 -5.73
CA GLY A 53 3.75 -14.98 -6.89
C GLY A 53 2.98 -14.68 -8.17
N GLY A 54 2.04 -13.72 -8.18
CA GLY A 54 1.29 -13.32 -9.36
C GLY A 54 2.06 -12.38 -10.30
N GLU A 55 1.35 -11.84 -11.30
CA GLU A 55 1.90 -10.92 -12.30
C GLU A 55 1.13 -9.61 -12.32
N VAL A 56 1.85 -8.49 -12.18
CA VAL A 56 1.31 -7.14 -12.41
C VAL A 56 1.25 -6.90 -13.91
N LEU A 57 0.07 -6.57 -14.40
CA LEU A 57 -0.17 -6.34 -15.82
C LEU A 57 0.17 -4.89 -16.19
N LEU A 58 1.26 -4.70 -16.97
CA LEU A 58 1.66 -3.39 -17.46
C LEU A 58 0.77 -2.98 -18.64
N HIS A 59 -0.20 -2.13 -18.38
CA HIS A 59 -1.19 -1.67 -19.35
C HIS A 59 -0.57 -0.78 -20.44
N GLN A 60 -0.95 -1.01 -21.70
CA GLN A 60 -0.49 -0.21 -22.86
C GLN A 60 -0.97 1.25 -22.81
N SER A 61 -2.05 1.54 -22.07
CA SER A 61 -2.59 2.89 -21.88
C SER A 61 -1.70 3.80 -21.02
N SER A 62 -0.67 3.24 -20.36
CA SER A 62 0.30 3.99 -19.58
C SER A 62 1.72 3.76 -20.09
N ALA A 63 2.44 4.85 -20.31
CA ALA A 63 3.84 4.81 -20.71
C ALA A 63 4.78 4.57 -19.51
N ARG A 64 4.28 4.77 -18.26
CA ARG A 64 5.09 4.62 -17.05
C ARG A 64 4.26 4.07 -15.89
N ILE A 65 4.60 2.87 -15.46
CA ILE A 65 3.96 2.21 -14.30
C ILE A 65 5.02 2.03 -13.21
N ASP A 66 4.80 2.68 -12.06
CA ASP A 66 5.74 2.74 -10.95
C ASP A 66 5.31 1.81 -9.80
N HIS A 67 6.29 1.37 -9.00
CA HIS A 67 6.12 0.65 -7.74
C HIS A 67 6.16 1.60 -6.54
N GLU A 68 5.38 1.31 -5.50
CA GLU A 68 5.35 2.02 -4.21
C GLU A 68 5.13 0.98 -3.10
N VAL A 69 6.19 0.53 -2.40
CA VAL A 69 6.06 -0.44 -1.29
C VAL A 69 5.55 0.24 -0.04
N GLU A 70 4.56 -0.39 0.62
CA GLU A 70 3.86 0.18 1.76
C GLU A 70 3.60 -0.86 2.86
N LEU A 71 3.65 -0.42 4.12
CA LEU A 71 2.99 -1.13 5.20
C LEU A 71 1.48 -1.05 4.97
N ALA A 72 0.79 -2.18 5.08
CA ALA A 72 -0.67 -2.21 4.98
C ALA A 72 -1.29 -2.71 6.28
N VAL A 73 -2.34 -2.04 6.71
CA VAL A 73 -3.16 -2.39 7.88
C VAL A 73 -4.39 -3.16 7.41
N VAL A 74 -4.71 -4.25 8.07
CA VAL A 74 -5.96 -5.01 7.83
C VAL A 74 -6.87 -4.83 9.03
N MET A 75 -8.10 -4.38 8.79
CA MET A 75 -9.08 -4.14 9.85
C MET A 75 -9.65 -5.45 10.40
N LYS A 76 -9.80 -5.54 11.74
CA LYS A 76 -10.41 -6.68 12.44
C LYS A 76 -11.93 -6.52 12.57
N SER A 77 -12.36 -5.31 12.85
CA SER A 77 -13.74 -5.00 13.18
C SER A 77 -14.18 -3.69 12.55
N ARG A 78 -15.49 -3.47 12.54
CA ARG A 78 -16.08 -2.24 12.03
C ARG A 78 -15.66 -1.05 12.89
N ALA A 79 -15.14 0.00 12.26
CA ALA A 79 -14.69 1.22 12.92
C ALA A 79 -15.32 2.46 12.28
N LYS A 80 -15.92 3.31 13.11
CA LYS A 80 -16.53 4.58 12.72
C LYS A 80 -16.32 5.61 13.82
N ARG A 81 -15.65 6.73 13.49
CA ARG A 81 -15.34 7.83 14.42
C ARG A 81 -14.61 7.37 15.68
N ILE A 82 -13.61 6.49 15.51
CA ILE A 82 -12.78 6.03 16.63
C ILE A 82 -11.61 7.00 16.85
N THR A 83 -11.21 7.17 18.09
CA THR A 83 -9.99 7.91 18.42
C THR A 83 -8.76 7.02 18.33
N THR A 84 -7.57 7.60 18.33
CA THR A 84 -6.28 6.89 18.15
C THR A 84 -6.05 5.77 19.17
N GLU A 85 -6.54 5.95 20.40
CA GLU A 85 -6.39 4.98 21.51
C GLU A 85 -7.11 3.65 21.23
N TYR A 86 -8.21 3.68 20.45
CA TYR A 86 -9.00 2.49 20.14
C TYR A 86 -8.63 1.81 18.82
N VAL A 87 -7.62 2.33 18.10
CA VAL A 87 -7.25 1.79 16.78
C VAL A 87 -6.72 0.37 16.90
N LYS A 88 -5.81 0.08 17.82
CA LYS A 88 -5.20 -1.26 17.98
C LYS A 88 -6.24 -2.37 18.18
N GLU A 89 -7.30 -2.10 18.92
CA GLU A 89 -8.38 -3.08 19.19
C GLU A 89 -9.17 -3.44 17.92
N ASN A 90 -9.16 -2.54 16.92
CA ASN A 90 -9.89 -2.66 15.66
C ASN A 90 -9.00 -3.14 14.49
N VAL A 91 -7.70 -3.33 14.70
CA VAL A 91 -6.74 -3.84 13.71
C VAL A 91 -6.53 -5.33 13.89
N LEU A 92 -6.62 -6.10 12.79
CA LEU A 92 -6.28 -7.52 12.76
C LEU A 92 -4.77 -7.72 12.77
N GLY A 93 -4.06 -6.92 11.98
CA GLY A 93 -2.62 -7.01 11.83
C GLY A 93 -2.12 -6.25 10.60
N TYR A 94 -0.86 -6.51 10.28
CA TYR A 94 -0.10 -5.81 9.25
C TYR A 94 0.38 -6.76 8.17
N THR A 95 0.47 -6.25 6.94
CA THR A 95 0.97 -6.97 5.77
C THR A 95 1.75 -6.03 4.85
N ILE A 96 2.31 -6.55 3.76
CA ILE A 96 2.96 -5.77 2.72
C ILE A 96 1.94 -5.50 1.61
N LEU A 97 1.91 -4.28 1.10
CA LEU A 97 1.20 -3.93 -0.13
C LEU A 97 2.15 -3.14 -1.04
N VAL A 98 2.03 -3.32 -2.35
CA VAL A 98 2.70 -2.46 -3.33
C VAL A 98 1.63 -1.68 -4.09
N ASP A 99 1.60 -0.35 -3.91
CA ASP A 99 0.66 0.54 -4.59
C ASP A 99 1.15 0.86 -6.00
N ILE A 100 0.81 0.01 -6.95
CA ILE A 100 1.18 0.19 -8.36
C ILE A 100 0.44 1.39 -8.93
N THR A 101 1.17 2.21 -9.69
CA THR A 101 0.70 3.51 -10.14
C THR A 101 1.03 3.76 -11.62
N ALA A 102 0.01 3.98 -12.45
CA ALA A 102 0.18 4.52 -13.80
C ALA A 102 0.53 6.01 -13.69
N ARG A 103 1.83 6.32 -13.68
CA ARG A 103 2.38 7.60 -13.25
C ARG A 103 2.03 8.76 -14.18
N ASP A 104 2.08 8.54 -15.47
CA ASP A 104 1.69 9.50 -16.50
C ASP A 104 0.20 9.85 -16.41
N ILE A 105 -0.67 8.84 -16.23
CA ILE A 105 -2.11 9.04 -16.03
C ILE A 105 -2.37 9.81 -14.72
N GLN A 106 -1.64 9.50 -13.65
CA GLN A 106 -1.75 10.24 -12.39
C GLN A 106 -1.31 11.70 -12.55
N ALA A 107 -0.23 11.95 -13.30
CA ALA A 107 0.27 13.30 -13.55
C ALA A 107 -0.77 14.13 -14.31
N GLU A 108 -1.40 13.57 -15.32
CA GLU A 108 -2.45 14.24 -16.07
C GLU A 108 -3.71 14.49 -15.19
N ALA A 109 -4.10 13.51 -14.38
CA ALA A 109 -5.21 13.67 -13.44
C ALA A 109 -4.94 14.80 -12.42
N LYS A 110 -3.72 14.89 -11.88
CA LYS A 110 -3.31 15.99 -10.99
C LYS A 110 -3.42 17.35 -11.68
N LYS A 111 -2.92 17.46 -12.91
CA LYS A 111 -2.95 18.69 -13.69
C LYS A 111 -4.37 19.16 -14.01
N SER A 112 -5.26 18.20 -14.27
CA SER A 112 -6.66 18.47 -14.65
C SER A 112 -7.63 18.50 -13.45
N GLY A 113 -7.14 18.33 -12.21
CA GLY A 113 -7.99 18.25 -11.01
C GLY A 113 -8.91 17.02 -10.97
N MET A 114 -8.58 15.96 -11.68
CA MET A 114 -9.37 14.74 -11.79
C MET A 114 -8.98 13.71 -10.71
N PRO A 115 -9.89 12.80 -10.32
CA PRO A 115 -9.59 11.70 -9.41
C PRO A 115 -8.50 10.77 -9.96
N TRP A 116 -7.73 10.14 -9.04
CA TRP A 116 -6.66 9.19 -9.40
C TRP A 116 -7.16 7.76 -9.69
N THR A 117 -8.47 7.55 -9.73
CA THR A 117 -9.09 6.22 -9.87
C THR A 117 -8.50 5.40 -11.01
N VAL A 118 -8.34 5.99 -12.20
CA VAL A 118 -7.76 5.29 -13.36
C VAL A 118 -6.29 4.98 -13.13
N ALA A 119 -5.52 5.91 -12.57
CA ALA A 119 -4.09 5.72 -12.34
C ALA A 119 -3.76 4.65 -11.29
N LYS A 120 -4.67 4.39 -10.35
CA LYS A 120 -4.48 3.54 -9.17
C LYS A 120 -5.32 2.26 -9.17
N GLY A 121 -6.32 2.16 -10.04
CA GLY A 121 -7.39 1.17 -9.94
C GLY A 121 -7.36 0.04 -10.96
N TYR A 122 -6.33 -0.11 -11.79
CA TYR A 122 -6.23 -1.26 -12.70
C TYR A 122 -6.18 -2.57 -11.92
N ASP A 123 -6.70 -3.64 -12.52
CA ASP A 123 -6.52 -4.99 -12.02
C ASP A 123 -5.03 -5.28 -11.81
N THR A 124 -4.69 -6.04 -10.77
CA THR A 124 -3.32 -6.38 -10.36
C THR A 124 -2.49 -5.25 -9.75
N PHE A 125 -3.02 -4.02 -9.63
CA PHE A 125 -2.28 -2.86 -9.15
C PHE A 125 -2.15 -2.77 -7.61
N ALA A 126 -2.53 -3.82 -6.88
CA ALA A 126 -2.31 -3.93 -5.44
C ALA A 126 -1.78 -5.33 -5.05
N PRO A 127 -0.54 -5.69 -5.44
CA PRO A 127 0.12 -6.87 -4.88
C PRO A 127 0.14 -6.79 -3.36
N ILE A 128 -0.29 -7.87 -2.68
CA ILE A 128 -0.43 -7.90 -1.22
C ILE A 128 -0.03 -9.26 -0.64
N GLY A 129 0.49 -9.27 0.58
CA GLY A 129 0.86 -10.47 1.31
C GLY A 129 2.36 -10.51 1.68
N PRO A 130 2.96 -11.67 1.89
CA PRO A 130 2.34 -13.00 1.79
C PRO A 130 1.47 -13.40 2.98
N ARG A 131 1.60 -12.69 4.11
CA ARG A 131 0.87 -12.98 5.36
C ARG A 131 0.44 -11.70 6.07
N ILE A 132 -0.50 -11.85 6.98
CA ILE A 132 -0.89 -10.84 7.97
C ILE A 132 -0.23 -11.23 9.30
N VAL A 133 0.58 -10.34 9.86
CA VAL A 133 1.15 -10.50 11.20
C VAL A 133 0.22 -9.80 12.19
N PRO A 134 -0.26 -10.52 13.23
CA PRO A 134 -1.14 -9.93 14.25
C PRO A 134 -0.57 -8.68 14.89
N VAL A 135 -1.44 -7.75 15.25
CA VAL A 135 -1.07 -6.45 15.81
C VAL A 135 -0.22 -6.54 17.09
N ASP A 136 -0.38 -7.59 17.87
CA ASP A 136 0.35 -7.79 19.13
C ASP A 136 1.73 -8.46 18.94
N GLU A 137 2.05 -8.92 17.74
CA GLU A 137 3.29 -9.64 17.42
C GLU A 137 4.37 -8.73 16.81
N ILE A 138 4.07 -7.45 16.52
CA ILE A 138 4.96 -6.57 15.79
C ILE A 138 4.81 -5.11 16.27
N ASP A 139 5.93 -4.38 16.31
CA ASP A 139 5.95 -2.93 16.52
C ASP A 139 5.97 -2.22 15.15
N GLU A 140 4.79 -1.80 14.69
CA GLU A 140 4.60 -1.16 13.38
C GLU A 140 5.31 0.20 13.25
N LYS A 141 5.79 0.78 14.35
CA LYS A 141 6.41 2.11 14.37
C LYS A 141 7.89 2.10 14.00
N ASN A 142 8.52 0.93 13.97
CA ASN A 142 9.96 0.83 13.70
C ASN A 142 10.31 -0.44 12.91
N LEU A 143 9.86 -0.51 11.67
CA LEU A 143 10.10 -1.64 10.77
C LEU A 143 10.88 -1.18 9.55
N ASP A 144 11.94 -1.90 9.20
CA ASP A 144 12.61 -1.71 7.93
C ASP A 144 11.71 -2.17 6.78
N ILE A 145 11.56 -1.30 5.78
CA ILE A 145 10.77 -1.50 4.57
C ILE A 145 11.63 -1.30 3.33
N TRP A 146 11.51 -2.19 2.36
CA TRP A 146 12.32 -2.15 1.15
C TRP A 146 11.63 -2.78 -0.06
N LEU A 147 12.09 -2.38 -1.26
CA LEU A 147 11.72 -3.01 -2.52
C LEU A 147 12.96 -3.17 -3.41
N LYS A 148 13.04 -4.32 -4.10
CA LYS A 148 14.04 -4.64 -5.12
C LYS A 148 13.38 -4.94 -6.44
N ILE A 149 14.06 -4.57 -7.53
CA ILE A 149 13.78 -5.03 -8.89
C ILE A 149 15.03 -5.78 -9.38
N ASN A 150 14.84 -7.02 -9.81
CA ASN A 150 15.92 -7.89 -10.32
C ASN A 150 17.11 -7.98 -9.33
N GLY A 151 16.80 -8.08 -8.03
CA GLY A 151 17.78 -8.15 -6.95
C GLY A 151 18.42 -6.82 -6.53
N VAL A 152 18.16 -5.71 -7.24
CA VAL A 152 18.71 -4.37 -6.94
C VAL A 152 17.71 -3.55 -6.11
N TYR A 153 18.17 -3.03 -4.97
CA TYR A 153 17.35 -2.15 -4.14
C TYR A 153 16.93 -0.88 -4.89
N LYS A 154 15.63 -0.60 -4.88
CA LYS A 154 15.02 0.62 -5.42
C LYS A 154 14.46 1.52 -4.31
N GLN A 155 13.78 0.93 -3.33
CA GLN A 155 13.28 1.64 -2.16
C GLN A 155 13.88 1.05 -0.88
N ARG A 156 14.21 1.91 0.08
CA ARG A 156 14.61 1.58 1.43
C ARG A 156 14.14 2.67 2.37
N GLY A 157 13.56 2.29 3.50
CA GLY A 157 13.08 3.20 4.51
C GLY A 157 12.80 2.47 5.81
N ASN A 158 12.22 3.19 6.74
CA ASN A 158 11.75 2.63 8.00
C ASN A 158 10.41 3.30 8.34
N THR A 159 9.49 2.57 8.93
CA THR A 159 8.14 3.07 9.26
C THR A 159 8.16 4.23 10.26
N ASN A 160 9.24 4.40 11.04
CA ASN A 160 9.42 5.56 11.92
C ASN A 160 9.60 6.90 11.16
N GLN A 161 9.77 6.85 9.85
CA GLN A 161 9.85 8.03 8.96
C GLN A 161 8.49 8.49 8.44
N MET A 162 7.40 7.80 8.82
CA MET A 162 6.04 8.22 8.49
C MET A 162 5.72 9.58 9.12
N ILE A 163 4.99 10.42 8.39
CA ILE A 163 4.49 11.73 8.85
C ILE A 163 3.31 11.50 9.80
N PHE A 164 2.37 10.64 9.41
CA PHE A 164 1.22 10.23 10.21
C PHE A 164 1.38 8.77 10.62
N THR A 165 1.19 8.48 11.89
CA THR A 165 1.21 7.12 12.43
C THR A 165 0.02 6.29 11.93
N VAL A 166 0.09 4.98 12.09
CA VAL A 166 -1.04 4.07 11.76
C VAL A 166 -2.30 4.49 12.52
N GLU A 167 -2.18 4.83 13.80
CA GLU A 167 -3.31 5.22 14.64
C GLU A 167 -3.97 6.52 14.13
N GLU A 168 -3.16 7.51 13.74
CA GLU A 168 -3.67 8.78 13.19
C GLU A 168 -4.38 8.55 11.85
N ILE A 169 -3.80 7.71 10.97
CA ILE A 169 -4.39 7.37 9.67
C ILE A 169 -5.73 6.68 9.84
N VAL A 170 -5.78 5.60 10.62
CA VAL A 170 -7.00 4.80 10.81
C VAL A 170 -8.09 5.64 11.48
N SER A 171 -7.74 6.40 12.53
CA SER A 171 -8.67 7.33 13.18
C SER A 171 -9.21 8.35 12.17
N HIS A 172 -8.35 9.03 11.40
CA HIS A 172 -8.74 10.01 10.39
C HIS A 172 -9.71 9.41 9.36
N ILE A 173 -9.39 8.26 8.78
CA ILE A 173 -10.26 7.56 7.82
C ILE A 173 -11.62 7.24 8.45
N SER A 174 -11.64 6.76 9.70
CA SER A 174 -12.86 6.39 10.40
C SER A 174 -13.84 7.55 10.60
N HIS A 175 -13.35 8.80 10.62
CA HIS A 175 -14.19 9.99 10.69
C HIS A 175 -14.82 10.35 9.33
N ILE A 176 -14.15 10.01 8.22
CA ILE A 176 -14.63 10.26 6.86
C ILE A 176 -15.58 9.15 6.40
N MET A 177 -15.13 7.88 6.47
CA MET A 177 -15.89 6.72 6.02
C MET A 177 -15.82 5.58 7.04
N THR A 178 -16.85 4.75 7.08
CA THR A 178 -16.84 3.53 7.91
C THR A 178 -15.80 2.56 7.36
N LEU A 179 -14.90 2.07 8.21
CA LEU A 179 -14.04 0.94 7.92
C LEU A 179 -14.78 -0.34 8.30
N GLU A 180 -14.83 -1.29 7.39
CA GLU A 180 -15.46 -2.59 7.60
C GLU A 180 -14.39 -3.65 7.93
N PRO A 181 -14.76 -4.79 8.56
CA PRO A 181 -13.81 -5.88 8.74
C PRO A 181 -13.14 -6.26 7.43
N LEU A 182 -11.84 -6.55 7.47
CA LEU A 182 -10.97 -6.90 6.34
C LEU A 182 -10.66 -5.76 5.36
N ASP A 183 -11.19 -4.56 5.55
CA ASP A 183 -10.70 -3.41 4.77
C ASP A 183 -9.20 -3.24 4.94
N VAL A 184 -8.53 -2.85 3.87
CA VAL A 184 -7.09 -2.67 3.82
C VAL A 184 -6.76 -1.17 3.76
N ILE A 185 -5.76 -0.76 4.54
CA ILE A 185 -5.27 0.62 4.53
C ILE A 185 -3.78 0.58 4.17
N ALA A 186 -3.42 1.16 3.04
CA ALA A 186 -2.04 1.36 2.62
C ALA A 186 -1.53 2.69 3.18
N THR A 187 -0.38 2.66 3.89
CA THR A 187 0.04 3.76 4.77
C THR A 187 1.00 4.76 4.13
N GLY A 188 1.29 4.61 2.84
CA GLY A 188 2.26 5.42 2.12
C GLY A 188 3.62 4.74 1.96
N THR A 189 4.40 5.23 1.02
CA THR A 189 5.65 4.64 0.55
C THR A 189 6.87 5.51 0.87
N PRO A 190 8.06 4.92 1.18
CA PRO A 190 9.31 5.65 1.26
C PRO A 190 9.82 6.10 -0.13
N SER A 191 10.86 6.93 -0.16
CA SER A 191 11.53 7.40 -1.38
C SER A 191 12.09 6.26 -2.24
N GLY A 192 12.45 6.56 -3.50
CA GLY A 192 12.99 5.61 -4.47
C GLY A 192 11.93 4.97 -5.36
N VAL A 193 10.75 5.59 -5.46
CA VAL A 193 9.68 5.22 -6.40
C VAL A 193 10.20 5.27 -7.84
N GLY A 194 9.84 4.27 -8.66
CA GLY A 194 10.32 4.21 -10.02
C GLY A 194 9.61 3.19 -10.90
N PRO A 195 9.93 3.17 -12.20
CA PRO A 195 9.24 2.34 -13.17
C PRO A 195 9.59 0.85 -13.05
N MET A 196 8.61 0.04 -13.41
CA MET A 196 8.76 -1.39 -13.69
C MET A 196 8.69 -1.62 -15.20
N HIS A 197 9.40 -2.62 -15.68
CA HIS A 197 9.44 -3.01 -17.07
C HIS A 197 8.99 -4.46 -17.27
N ASP A 198 8.64 -4.80 -18.50
CA ASP A 198 8.26 -6.17 -18.84
C ASP A 198 9.37 -7.17 -18.49
N GLY A 199 8.98 -8.27 -17.84
CA GLY A 199 9.90 -9.31 -17.37
C GLY A 199 10.60 -9.02 -16.04
N ASP A 200 10.42 -7.84 -15.43
CA ASP A 200 10.99 -7.53 -14.12
C ASP A 200 10.44 -8.48 -13.04
N THR A 201 11.35 -8.90 -12.14
CA THR A 201 10.99 -9.60 -10.90
C THR A 201 11.09 -8.63 -9.73
N ILE A 202 9.99 -8.47 -9.01
CA ILE A 202 9.88 -7.55 -7.89
C ILE A 202 9.83 -8.34 -6.56
N GLU A 203 10.62 -7.88 -5.59
CA GLU A 203 10.60 -8.35 -4.21
C GLU A 203 10.40 -7.15 -3.30
N ALA A 204 9.34 -7.17 -2.50
CA ALA A 204 9.04 -6.16 -1.50
C ALA A 204 9.07 -6.79 -0.11
N GLY A 205 9.78 -6.21 0.83
CA GLY A 205 9.95 -6.77 2.17
C GLY A 205 9.71 -5.76 3.28
N ILE A 206 9.12 -6.25 4.37
CA ILE A 206 9.02 -5.52 5.63
C ILE A 206 9.53 -6.45 6.74
N GLU A 207 10.36 -5.89 7.61
CA GLU A 207 10.93 -6.60 8.74
C GLU A 207 9.84 -7.30 9.57
N ASN A 208 10.08 -8.54 9.97
CA ASN A 208 9.17 -9.40 10.72
C ASN A 208 7.84 -9.76 10.02
N ILE A 209 7.52 -9.17 8.85
CA ILE A 209 6.33 -9.54 8.06
C ILE A 209 6.70 -10.56 6.98
N GLY A 210 7.82 -10.37 6.28
CA GLY A 210 8.29 -11.29 5.26
C GLY A 210 8.61 -10.61 3.93
N THR A 211 8.46 -11.36 2.84
CA THR A 211 8.76 -10.87 1.48
C THR A 211 7.63 -11.24 0.52
N LEU A 212 7.06 -10.24 -0.10
CA LEU A 212 6.11 -10.34 -1.19
C LEU A 212 6.89 -10.38 -2.52
N ARG A 213 6.54 -11.31 -3.42
CA ARG A 213 7.18 -11.46 -4.74
C ARG A 213 6.13 -11.46 -5.83
N PHE A 214 6.44 -10.80 -6.94
CA PHE A 214 5.61 -10.82 -8.15
C PHE A 214 6.46 -10.47 -9.37
N LYS A 215 5.90 -10.67 -10.55
CA LYS A 215 6.52 -10.25 -11.82
C LYS A 215 5.75 -9.09 -12.43
N ALA A 216 6.39 -8.33 -13.29
CA ALA A 216 5.76 -7.38 -14.17
C ALA A 216 5.68 -7.98 -15.58
N ALA A 217 4.51 -7.95 -16.20
CA ALA A 217 4.28 -8.49 -17.53
C ALA A 217 3.47 -7.52 -18.38
N ARG A 218 3.90 -7.26 -19.62
CA ARG A 218 3.14 -6.39 -20.54
C ARG A 218 1.99 -7.15 -21.15
N ILE A 219 0.81 -6.51 -21.17
CA ILE A 219 -0.34 -7.01 -21.93
C ILE A 219 -0.08 -6.73 -23.41
N HIS A 220 -0.17 -7.79 -24.21
CA HIS A 220 -0.06 -7.72 -25.68
C HIS A 220 -1.43 -7.56 -26.33
#